data_0b47fbc133820078b006c692dc832aba
#
_entry.id   0b47fbc133820078b006c692dc832aba
#
_cell.length_a   1.000
_cell.length_b   1.000
_cell.length_c   1.000
_cell.angle_alpha   90.00
_cell.angle_beta   90.00
_cell.angle_gamma   90.00
#
_symmetry.space_group_name_H-M   'P 1'
#
loop_
_entity.id
_entity.type
_entity.pdbx_description
1 polymer ?
#
loop_
_entity_poly.entity_id
_entity_poly.type
_entity_poly.pdbx_seq_one_letter_code
_entity_poly.pdbx_strand_id
1 'polypeptide(L)'
;MSEISARKGLEQGRAKFAYEKAKEGSKKERKKEYKAYVRKIPTLIKTNGLGETFAFVKAKKVKKAEETDKPNYAYNLIYDQTSQWLKESGLLKQDKDLVEWIVSLDSPTYRAVTNEVLSLFKWLSRFSEGLIEGEPENEKQD
;
A
#
# COMPACT_ATOMS: atom_id res chain seq x y z
N MET A 1 23.94 -1.89 18.82
CA MET A 1 23.46 -0.90 17.84
C MET A 1 22.58 0.11 18.55
N SER A 2 22.78 1.38 18.27
CA SER A 2 21.97 2.42 18.90
C SER A 2 20.55 2.42 18.34
N GLU A 3 19.63 2.94 19.13
CA GLU A 3 18.23 3.08 18.70
C GLU A 3 18.10 3.96 17.45
N ILE A 4 18.92 5.00 17.36
CA ILE A 4 18.94 5.90 16.20
C ILE A 4 19.36 5.14 14.93
N SER A 5 20.36 4.26 15.02
CA SER A 5 20.80 3.46 13.88
C SER A 5 19.73 2.47 13.44
N ALA A 6 19.01 1.88 14.40
CA ALA A 6 17.91 0.96 14.07
C ALA A 6 16.77 1.67 13.35
N ARG A 7 16.43 2.89 13.77
CA ARG A 7 15.41 3.71 13.11
C ARG A 7 15.79 4.10 11.70
N LYS A 8 17.05 4.50 11.50
CA LYS A 8 17.55 4.83 10.15
C LYS A 8 17.49 3.63 9.22
N GLY A 9 17.89 2.45 9.74
CA GLY A 9 17.85 1.24 8.95
C GLY A 9 16.44 0.86 8.53
N LEU A 10 15.47 0.98 9.44
CA LEU A 10 14.07 0.69 9.14
C LEU A 10 13.52 1.68 8.11
N GLU A 11 13.80 2.97 8.27
CA GLU A 11 13.32 3.98 7.34
C GLU A 11 13.93 3.81 5.96
N GLN A 12 15.24 3.51 5.87
CA GLN A 12 15.89 3.25 4.58
C GLN A 12 15.32 2.02 3.91
N GLY A 13 15.05 0.96 4.67
CA GLY A 13 14.43 -0.25 4.15
C GLY A 13 13.05 0.01 3.60
N ARG A 14 12.26 0.81 4.31
CA ARG A 14 10.91 1.21 3.89
C ARG A 14 10.96 2.03 2.60
N ALA A 15 11.87 3.00 2.54
CA ALA A 15 12.02 3.86 1.37
C ALA A 15 12.47 3.05 0.16
N LYS A 16 13.43 2.15 0.33
CA LYS A 16 13.91 1.28 -0.75
C LYS A 16 12.79 0.39 -1.28
N PHE A 17 12.06 -0.25 -0.38
CA PHE A 17 10.92 -1.10 -0.75
C PHE A 17 9.90 -0.30 -1.53
N ALA A 18 9.52 0.87 -1.01
CA ALA A 18 8.52 1.73 -1.66
C ALA A 18 8.96 2.16 -3.05
N TYR A 19 10.24 2.50 -3.22
CA TYR A 19 10.76 2.88 -4.52
C TYR A 19 10.65 1.73 -5.53
N GLU A 20 11.06 0.54 -5.12
CA GLU A 20 10.99 -0.65 -5.97
C GLU A 20 9.54 -0.95 -6.38
N LYS A 21 8.60 -0.82 -5.44
CA LYS A 21 7.19 -1.09 -5.71
C LYS A 21 6.54 -0.01 -6.56
N ALA A 22 6.86 1.25 -6.33
CA ALA A 22 6.39 2.33 -7.18
C ALA A 22 6.92 2.16 -8.62
N LYS A 23 8.17 1.76 -8.75
CA LYS A 23 8.76 1.48 -10.07
C LYS A 23 8.05 0.31 -10.76
N GLU A 24 7.73 -0.74 -10.01
CA GLU A 24 6.94 -1.86 -10.52
C GLU A 24 5.58 -1.38 -11.01
N GLY A 25 4.88 -0.58 -10.19
CA GLY A 25 3.58 -0.01 -10.57
C GLY A 25 3.67 0.88 -11.81
N SER A 26 4.78 1.61 -11.97
CA SER A 26 4.98 2.51 -13.11
C SER A 26 5.09 1.78 -14.44
N LYS A 27 5.35 0.48 -14.41
CA LYS A 27 5.49 -0.34 -15.61
C LYS A 27 4.18 -1.04 -16.00
N LYS A 28 3.15 -0.89 -15.19
CA LYS A 28 1.86 -1.56 -15.45
C LYS A 28 0.99 -0.74 -16.38
N GLU A 29 0.07 -1.41 -17.06
CA GLU A 29 -0.89 -0.74 -17.93
C GLU A 29 -1.72 0.28 -17.18
N ARG A 30 -2.13 -0.06 -15.96
CA ARG A 30 -2.96 0.83 -15.11
C ARG A 30 -2.14 1.65 -14.14
N LYS A 31 -0.98 2.13 -14.59
CA LYS A 31 -0.08 2.92 -13.74
C LYS A 31 -0.72 4.21 -13.24
N LYS A 32 -1.56 4.85 -14.04
CA LYS A 32 -2.23 6.10 -13.63
C LYS A 32 -3.22 5.85 -12.50
N GLU A 33 -4.00 4.77 -12.60
CA GLU A 33 -4.90 4.35 -11.54
C GLU A 33 -4.10 3.98 -10.28
N TYR A 34 -3.00 3.25 -10.46
CA TYR A 34 -2.13 2.91 -9.34
C TYR A 34 -1.66 4.16 -8.58
N LYS A 35 -1.15 5.16 -9.30
CA LYS A 35 -0.71 6.42 -8.68
C LYS A 35 -1.86 7.10 -7.94
N ALA A 36 -3.02 7.21 -8.57
CA ALA A 36 -4.17 7.87 -7.98
C ALA A 36 -4.66 7.16 -6.72
N TYR A 37 -4.74 5.82 -6.76
CA TYR A 37 -5.24 5.03 -5.63
C TYR A 37 -4.24 5.01 -4.48
N VAL A 38 -2.94 4.90 -4.77
CA VAL A 38 -1.89 5.00 -3.75
C VAL A 38 -2.04 6.32 -2.98
N ARG A 39 -2.26 7.41 -3.70
CA ARG A 39 -2.40 8.74 -3.10
C ARG A 39 -3.60 8.84 -2.16
N LYS A 40 -4.67 8.10 -2.44
CA LYS A 40 -5.90 8.12 -1.63
C LYS A 40 -5.78 7.36 -0.32
N ILE A 41 -4.94 6.34 -0.27
CA ILE A 41 -4.90 5.40 0.87
C ILE A 41 -4.68 6.09 2.21
N PRO A 42 -3.70 7.01 2.37
CA PRO A 42 -3.51 7.64 3.67
C PRO A 42 -4.74 8.39 4.17
N THR A 43 -5.44 9.10 3.29
CA THR A 43 -6.65 9.82 3.67
C THR A 43 -7.77 8.85 4.09
N LEU A 44 -7.92 7.74 3.36
CA LEU A 44 -8.91 6.72 3.71
C LEU A 44 -8.61 6.10 5.07
N ILE A 45 -7.34 5.82 5.35
CA ILE A 45 -6.94 5.26 6.66
C ILE A 45 -7.27 6.25 7.78
N LYS A 46 -6.95 7.53 7.60
CA LYS A 46 -7.18 8.55 8.63
C LYS A 46 -8.67 8.79 8.86
N THR A 47 -9.48 8.65 7.83
CA THR A 47 -10.92 8.88 7.91
C THR A 47 -11.68 7.66 8.40
N ASN A 48 -11.34 6.47 7.90
CA ASN A 48 -12.12 5.25 8.11
C ASN A 48 -11.41 4.17 8.92
N GLY A 49 -10.10 4.32 9.15
CA GLY A 49 -9.31 3.33 9.85
C GLY A 49 -8.66 2.33 8.89
N LEU A 50 -7.64 1.64 9.39
CA LEU A 50 -6.84 0.70 8.60
C LEU A 50 -7.68 -0.48 8.12
N GLY A 51 -8.46 -1.08 9.01
CA GLY A 51 -9.23 -2.29 8.70
C GLY A 51 -10.26 -2.03 7.61
N GLU A 52 -11.06 -0.98 7.76
CA GLU A 52 -12.08 -0.64 6.78
C GLU A 52 -11.46 -0.29 5.43
N THR A 53 -10.35 0.46 5.43
CA THR A 53 -9.66 0.83 4.19
C THR A 53 -9.20 -0.40 3.42
N PHE A 54 -8.57 -1.37 4.08
CA PHE A 54 -8.07 -2.54 3.38
C PHE A 54 -9.17 -3.57 3.08
N ALA A 55 -10.26 -3.58 3.82
CA ALA A 55 -11.46 -4.34 3.42
C ALA A 55 -12.02 -3.77 2.11
N PHE A 56 -12.07 -2.44 1.98
CA PHE A 56 -12.46 -1.77 0.74
C PHE A 56 -11.52 -2.14 -0.42
N VAL A 57 -10.21 -2.04 -0.19
CA VAL A 57 -9.22 -2.37 -1.22
C VAL A 57 -9.40 -3.83 -1.68
N LYS A 58 -9.54 -4.76 -0.72
CA LYS A 58 -9.72 -6.16 -1.04
C LYS A 58 -10.99 -6.40 -1.86
N ALA A 59 -12.08 -5.72 -1.50
CA ALA A 59 -13.35 -5.84 -2.22
C ALA A 59 -13.25 -5.32 -3.66
N LYS A 60 -12.40 -4.33 -3.90
CA LYS A 60 -12.23 -3.72 -5.22
C LYS A 60 -11.28 -4.49 -6.14
N LYS A 61 -10.50 -5.41 -5.61
CA LYS A 61 -9.55 -6.18 -6.42
C LYS A 61 -10.26 -6.90 -7.56
N VAL A 62 -9.57 -7.03 -8.70
CA VAL A 62 -10.07 -7.88 -9.78
C VAL A 62 -10.05 -9.33 -9.31
N LYS A 63 -11.00 -10.13 -9.78
CA LYS A 63 -11.17 -11.53 -9.31
C LYS A 63 -10.26 -12.50 -10.05
N LYS A 64 -9.91 -12.19 -11.30
CA LYS A 64 -9.07 -13.06 -12.13
C LYS A 64 -7.68 -12.46 -12.28
N ALA A 65 -6.64 -13.27 -12.08
CA ALA A 65 -5.26 -12.81 -12.13
C ALA A 65 -4.87 -12.21 -13.48
N GLU A 66 -5.50 -12.66 -14.57
CA GLU A 66 -5.22 -12.18 -15.91
C GLU A 66 -5.85 -10.83 -16.24
N GLU A 67 -6.71 -10.29 -15.37
CA GLU A 67 -7.39 -9.02 -15.60
C GLU A 67 -6.52 -7.80 -15.24
N THR A 68 -5.26 -7.83 -15.67
CA THR A 68 -4.30 -6.76 -15.38
C THR A 68 -4.58 -5.46 -16.14
N ASP A 69 -5.43 -5.54 -17.17
CA ASP A 69 -5.85 -4.38 -17.96
C ASP A 69 -7.02 -3.61 -17.35
N LYS A 70 -7.61 -4.13 -16.28
CA LYS A 70 -8.73 -3.46 -15.60
C LYS A 70 -8.24 -2.41 -14.63
N PRO A 71 -8.94 -1.25 -14.52
CA PRO A 71 -8.50 -0.20 -13.57
C PRO A 71 -8.35 -0.71 -12.14
N ASN A 72 -9.23 -1.58 -11.71
CA ASN A 72 -9.22 -2.10 -10.34
C ASN A 72 -8.01 -3.01 -10.05
N TYR A 73 -7.27 -3.43 -11.09
CA TYR A 73 -6.04 -4.17 -10.86
C TYR A 73 -5.05 -3.39 -10.00
N ALA A 74 -5.12 -2.06 -10.04
CA ALA A 74 -4.29 -1.23 -9.17
C ALA A 74 -4.52 -1.54 -7.69
N TYR A 75 -5.74 -1.93 -7.30
CA TYR A 75 -6.02 -2.35 -5.92
C TYR A 75 -5.33 -3.67 -5.57
N ASN A 76 -5.20 -4.58 -6.55
CA ASN A 76 -4.45 -5.82 -6.34
C ASN A 76 -2.98 -5.49 -6.00
N LEU A 77 -2.38 -4.56 -6.75
CA LEU A 77 -1.00 -4.14 -6.50
C LEU A 77 -0.85 -3.54 -5.10
N ILE A 78 -1.76 -2.64 -4.73
CA ILE A 78 -1.74 -1.99 -3.42
C ILE A 78 -1.86 -3.01 -2.29
N TYR A 79 -2.81 -3.94 -2.41
CA TYR A 79 -3.04 -4.98 -1.41
C TYR A 79 -1.80 -5.86 -1.25
N ASP A 80 -1.27 -6.33 -2.36
CA ASP A 80 -0.12 -7.24 -2.36
C ASP A 80 1.15 -6.56 -1.85
N GLN A 81 1.39 -5.31 -2.25
CA GLN A 81 2.57 -4.57 -1.83
C GLN A 81 2.53 -4.27 -0.33
N THR A 82 1.36 -3.91 0.20
CA THR A 82 1.20 -3.68 1.64
C THR A 82 1.42 -4.97 2.42
N SER A 83 0.81 -6.06 1.97
CA SER A 83 0.99 -7.38 2.58
C SER A 83 2.46 -7.78 2.58
N GLN A 84 3.14 -7.61 1.46
CA GLN A 84 4.54 -7.99 1.32
C GLN A 84 5.43 -7.20 2.28
N TRP A 85 5.22 -5.87 2.39
CA TRP A 85 6.02 -5.07 3.31
C TRP A 85 5.84 -5.51 4.75
N LEU A 86 4.59 -5.75 5.16
CA LEU A 86 4.33 -6.18 6.54
C LEU A 86 4.90 -7.56 6.83
N LYS A 87 4.94 -8.45 5.84
CA LYS A 87 5.59 -9.76 5.97
C LYS A 87 7.11 -9.60 6.07
N GLU A 88 7.70 -8.79 5.21
CA GLU A 88 9.16 -8.58 5.23
C GLU A 88 9.63 -7.87 6.50
N SER A 89 8.79 -7.02 7.06
CA SER A 89 9.12 -6.34 8.33
C SER A 89 8.86 -7.21 9.56
N GLY A 90 8.38 -8.43 9.36
CA GLY A 90 8.17 -9.39 10.44
C GLY A 90 6.87 -9.22 11.22
N LEU A 91 6.00 -8.32 10.77
CA LEU A 91 4.74 -8.07 11.48
C LEU A 91 3.65 -9.05 11.08
N LEU A 92 3.53 -9.36 9.81
CA LEU A 92 2.49 -10.25 9.28
C LEU A 92 3.12 -11.60 8.92
N LYS A 93 2.50 -12.69 9.37
CA LYS A 93 2.96 -14.04 9.04
C LYS A 93 2.73 -14.35 7.57
N GLN A 94 3.63 -15.17 6.99
CA GLN A 94 3.63 -15.47 5.55
C GLN A 94 2.32 -16.10 5.04
N ASP A 95 1.66 -16.89 5.86
CA ASP A 95 0.45 -17.62 5.48
C ASP A 95 -0.85 -16.88 5.81
N LYS A 96 -0.76 -15.66 6.35
CA LYS A 96 -1.95 -14.90 6.75
C LYS A 96 -2.37 -13.90 5.70
N ASP A 97 -3.68 -13.77 5.50
CA ASP A 97 -4.26 -12.70 4.69
C ASP A 97 -4.24 -11.39 5.48
N LEU A 98 -3.98 -10.30 4.79
CA LEU A 98 -3.82 -8.99 5.40
C LEU A 98 -5.05 -8.54 6.20
N VAL A 99 -6.23 -8.56 5.60
CA VAL A 99 -7.45 -8.11 6.29
C VAL A 99 -7.79 -9.02 7.45
N GLU A 100 -7.69 -10.33 7.26
CA GLU A 100 -7.94 -11.29 8.32
C GLU A 100 -7.07 -11.01 9.54
N TRP A 101 -5.80 -10.71 9.30
CA TRP A 101 -4.86 -10.38 10.37
C TRP A 101 -5.18 -9.05 11.05
N ILE A 102 -5.44 -8.00 10.24
CA ILE A 102 -5.70 -6.66 10.77
C ILE A 102 -6.88 -6.68 11.76
N VAL A 103 -7.97 -7.38 11.41
CA VAL A 103 -9.17 -7.38 12.26
C VAL A 103 -9.00 -8.20 13.53
N SER A 104 -7.92 -8.98 13.63
CA SER A 104 -7.63 -9.78 14.82
C SER A 104 -6.71 -9.06 15.82
N LEU A 105 -6.17 -7.89 15.48
CA LEU A 105 -5.15 -7.22 16.29
C LEU A 105 -5.75 -6.53 17.53
N ASP A 106 -4.99 -6.55 18.63
CA ASP A 106 -5.33 -5.71 19.77
C ASP A 106 -5.08 -4.24 19.46
N SER A 107 -5.62 -3.34 20.27
CA SER A 107 -5.57 -1.91 20.00
C SER A 107 -4.15 -1.33 19.88
N PRO A 108 -3.20 -1.66 20.78
CA PRO A 108 -1.84 -1.14 20.65
C PRO A 108 -1.16 -1.59 19.37
N THR A 109 -1.30 -2.88 19.02
CA THR A 109 -0.70 -3.43 17.80
C THR A 109 -1.38 -2.83 16.56
N TYR A 110 -2.70 -2.68 16.59
CA TYR A 110 -3.44 -2.06 15.51
C TYR A 110 -2.92 -0.65 15.22
N ARG A 111 -2.70 0.15 16.26
CA ARG A 111 -2.16 1.50 16.09
C ARG A 111 -0.75 1.49 15.52
N ALA A 112 0.09 0.57 16.00
CA ALA A 112 1.46 0.46 15.49
C ALA A 112 1.48 0.08 14.02
N VAL A 113 0.65 -0.88 13.61
CA VAL A 113 0.55 -1.31 12.21
C VAL A 113 -0.01 -0.18 11.36
N THR A 114 -1.01 0.55 11.85
CA THR A 114 -1.55 1.70 11.13
C THR A 114 -0.45 2.73 10.83
N ASN A 115 0.37 3.05 11.82
CA ASN A 115 1.47 3.99 11.64
C ASN A 115 2.50 3.48 10.65
N GLU A 116 2.79 2.17 10.68
CA GLU A 116 3.73 1.57 9.74
C GLU A 116 3.21 1.66 8.30
N VAL A 117 1.93 1.36 8.10
CA VAL A 117 1.31 1.44 6.77
C VAL A 117 1.30 2.89 6.27
N LEU A 118 0.95 3.84 7.13
CA LEU A 118 0.98 5.26 6.75
C LEU A 118 2.38 5.71 6.34
N SER A 119 3.41 5.24 7.05
CA SER A 119 4.81 5.55 6.72
C SER A 119 5.19 4.97 5.36
N LEU A 120 4.76 3.76 5.06
CA LEU A 120 4.99 3.14 3.76
C LEU A 120 4.34 3.97 2.63
N PHE A 121 3.08 4.35 2.80
CA PHE A 121 2.34 5.06 1.75
C PHE A 121 2.83 6.49 1.55
N LYS A 122 3.45 7.09 2.56
CA LYS A 122 4.11 8.38 2.40
C LYS A 122 5.19 8.30 1.32
N TRP A 123 6.01 7.24 1.36
CA TRP A 123 7.05 7.01 0.35
C TRP A 123 6.46 6.56 -0.99
N LEU A 124 5.53 5.60 -0.95
CA LEU A 124 4.89 5.10 -2.18
C LEU A 124 4.23 6.24 -2.97
N SER A 125 3.53 7.12 -2.27
CA SER A 125 2.85 8.25 -2.90
C SER A 125 3.85 9.19 -3.57
N ARG A 126 4.92 9.54 -2.87
CA ARG A 126 5.94 10.43 -3.43
C ARG A 126 6.66 9.84 -4.63
N PHE A 127 7.04 8.56 -4.53
CA PHE A 127 7.73 7.90 -5.64
C PHE A 127 6.80 7.69 -6.84
N SER A 128 5.55 7.34 -6.59
CA SER A 128 4.58 7.18 -7.68
C SER A 128 4.37 8.48 -8.43
N GLU A 129 4.27 9.60 -7.72
CA GLU A 129 4.14 10.91 -8.35
C GLU A 129 5.36 11.25 -9.19
N GLY A 130 6.55 10.90 -8.74
CA GLY A 130 7.78 11.17 -9.48
C GLY A 130 8.00 10.26 -10.68
N LEU A 131 7.48 9.04 -10.66
CA LEU A 131 7.71 8.04 -11.70
C LEU A 131 6.59 7.93 -12.72
N ILE A 132 5.39 8.40 -12.40
CA ILE A 132 4.20 8.22 -13.25
C ILE A 132 3.58 9.56 -13.59
N GLU A 133 3.48 9.86 -14.89
CA GLU A 133 2.86 11.09 -15.36
C GLU A 133 1.37 10.88 -15.64
N GLY A 134 0.61 11.94 -15.44
CA GLY A 134 -0.81 11.97 -15.81
C GLY A 134 -1.73 11.44 -14.74
N GLU A 135 -3.02 11.62 -14.98
CA GLU A 135 -4.08 11.16 -14.10
C GLU A 135 -5.03 10.27 -14.90
N PRO A 136 -5.75 9.34 -14.26
CA PRO A 136 -6.74 8.53 -14.97
C PRO A 136 -7.88 9.41 -15.46
N GLU A 137 -8.44 9.07 -16.61
CA GLU A 137 -9.51 9.85 -17.21
C GLU A 137 -10.74 9.95 -16.30
N ASN A 138 -11.06 8.88 -15.61
CA ASN A 138 -12.25 8.82 -14.76
C ASN A 138 -12.18 9.73 -13.53
N GLU A 139 -10.98 10.07 -13.06
CA GLU A 139 -10.83 10.97 -11.91
C GLU A 139 -11.23 12.39 -12.21
N LYS A 140 -11.19 12.79 -13.47
CA LYS A 140 -11.54 14.15 -13.87
C LYS A 140 -13.04 14.41 -13.85
N GLN A 141 -13.84 13.37 -13.72
CA GLN A 141 -15.30 13.44 -13.74
C GLN A 141 -15.92 13.51 -12.36
N ASP A 142 -15.14 13.27 -11.33
CA ASP A 142 -15.59 13.31 -9.93
C ASP A 142 -15.28 14.69 -9.27
#